data_96677f828ae5cc87f7faa15dd2cd0eef
#
_entry.id   96677f828ae5cc87f7faa15dd2cd0eef
#
_cell.length_a   1.000
_cell.length_b   1.000
_cell.length_c   1.000
_cell.angle_alpha   90.00
_cell.angle_beta   90.00
_cell.angle_gamma   90.00
#
_symmetry.space_group_name_H-M   'P 1'
#
loop_
_entity.id
_entity.type
_entity.pdbx_description
1 polymer ?
#
loop_
_entity_poly.entity_id
_entity_poly.type
_entity_poly.pdbx_seq_one_letter_code
_entity_poly.pdbx_strand_id
1 'polypeptide(L)'
;MQIKINDLVRSYSIASYNSAIESFELLIVKLDGGKMTEHLFENAKAGDELEIKGPLGKFILPEEIEGDLLFICTGTGLAPFRSILQSIPLQNTSHKKIYLIFGTRTKNDILCQDEMNAYEKSIKDFKYIPVLSREKWDGETGYVHDQYLNLVKNNVLENPTFYLCGWRDMIKEARLNLKEQGFDSKKIKLEIYG
;
A
#
# COMPACT_ATOMS: atom_id res chain seq x y z
N MET A 1 -2.19 -8.94 9.69
CA MET A 1 -2.76 -9.44 10.95
C MET A 1 -4.21 -9.89 10.77
N GLN A 2 -4.77 -10.64 11.71
CA GLN A 2 -6.19 -11.01 11.72
C GLN A 2 -6.88 -10.42 12.96
N ILE A 3 -8.10 -9.93 12.77
CA ILE A 3 -9.01 -9.51 13.84
C ILE A 3 -10.15 -10.52 13.86
N LYS A 4 -10.51 -10.98 15.06
CA LYS A 4 -11.64 -11.86 15.29
C LYS A 4 -12.67 -11.15 16.18
N ILE A 5 -13.92 -11.17 15.75
CA ILE A 5 -15.08 -10.68 16.49
C ILE A 5 -16.16 -11.76 16.37
N ASN A 6 -16.48 -12.43 17.47
CA ASN A 6 -17.32 -13.63 17.49
C ASN A 6 -16.78 -14.69 16.52
N ASP A 7 -17.60 -15.14 15.55
CA ASP A 7 -17.21 -16.13 14.53
C ASP A 7 -16.62 -15.48 13.27
N LEU A 8 -16.50 -14.15 13.24
CA LEU A 8 -15.97 -13.42 12.09
C LEU A 8 -14.47 -13.23 12.23
N VAL A 9 -13.70 -13.68 11.24
CA VAL A 9 -12.26 -13.43 11.13
C VAL A 9 -11.97 -12.68 9.85
N ARG A 10 -11.23 -11.57 9.93
CA ARG A 10 -10.78 -10.80 8.76
C ARG A 10 -9.32 -10.40 8.89
N SER A 11 -8.65 -10.41 7.75
CA SER A 11 -7.24 -9.99 7.63
C SER A 11 -7.14 -8.53 7.24
N TYR A 12 -6.21 -7.82 7.89
CA TYR A 12 -5.88 -6.44 7.62
C TYR A 12 -4.36 -6.27 7.59
N SER A 13 -3.87 -5.39 6.73
CA SER A 13 -2.46 -4.99 6.77
C SER A 13 -2.26 -3.89 7.79
N ILE A 14 -1.21 -4.02 8.57
CA ILE A 14 -0.79 -3.00 9.54
C ILE A 14 -0.35 -1.76 8.75
N ALA A 15 -0.90 -0.60 9.10
CA ALA A 15 -0.67 0.67 8.41
C ALA A 15 0.33 1.59 9.13
N SER A 16 0.86 1.15 10.27
CA SER A 16 1.86 1.89 11.03
C SER A 16 3.08 1.04 11.34
N TYR A 17 4.21 1.68 11.60
CA TYR A 17 5.39 1.04 12.15
C TYR A 17 5.63 1.55 13.57
N ASN A 18 5.72 0.61 14.53
CA ASN A 18 6.06 0.90 15.90
C ASN A 18 7.03 -0.17 16.41
N SER A 19 8.26 0.22 16.71
CA SER A 19 9.31 -0.69 17.18
C SER A 19 9.01 -1.31 18.57
N ALA A 20 8.23 -0.61 19.40
CA ALA A 20 7.85 -1.10 20.73
C ALA A 20 6.65 -2.07 20.68
N ILE A 21 5.94 -2.16 19.57
CA ILE A 21 4.76 -3.03 19.35
C ILE A 21 3.63 -2.77 20.37
N GLU A 22 3.56 -1.57 20.95
CA GLU A 22 2.55 -1.19 21.93
C GLU A 22 1.21 -0.81 21.29
N SER A 23 1.26 -0.36 20.03
CA SER A 23 0.10 0.05 19.26
C SER A 23 0.32 -0.16 17.78
N PHE A 24 -0.77 -0.24 17.03
CA PHE A 24 -0.74 -0.24 15.57
C PHE A 24 -1.97 0.47 15.01
N GLU A 25 -1.87 0.91 13.78
CA GLU A 25 -2.96 1.54 13.04
C GLU A 25 -3.39 0.67 11.86
N LEU A 26 -4.66 0.74 11.50
CA LEU A 26 -5.23 0.08 10.33
C LEU A 26 -5.93 1.12 9.46
N LEU A 27 -5.83 0.96 8.14
CA LEU A 27 -6.66 1.68 7.18
C LEU A 27 -7.83 0.77 6.78
N ILE A 28 -9.02 1.13 7.20
CA ILE A 28 -10.23 0.33 6.95
C ILE A 28 -11.27 1.21 6.25
N VAL A 29 -11.87 0.70 5.19
CA VAL A 29 -13.05 1.30 4.55
C VAL A 29 -14.30 0.54 4.99
N LYS A 30 -15.37 1.28 5.33
CA LYS A 30 -16.67 0.67 5.59
C LYS A 30 -17.21 0.06 4.30
N LEU A 31 -17.52 -1.22 4.34
CA LEU A 31 -18.11 -1.96 3.22
C LEU A 31 -19.58 -2.19 3.49
N ASP A 32 -20.45 -1.80 2.58
CA ASP A 32 -21.90 -2.03 2.70
C ASP A 32 -22.20 -3.52 2.79
N GLY A 33 -22.95 -3.95 3.82
CA GLY A 33 -23.19 -5.35 4.15
C GLY A 33 -21.98 -6.11 4.69
N GLY A 34 -20.89 -5.44 4.97
CA GLY A 34 -19.68 -6.03 5.53
C GLY A 34 -19.74 -6.16 7.04
N LYS A 35 -20.19 -7.31 7.58
CA LYS A 35 -20.40 -7.54 9.02
C LYS A 35 -19.26 -7.08 9.92
N MET A 36 -17.99 -7.30 9.53
CA MET A 36 -16.83 -6.86 10.31
C MET A 36 -16.70 -5.34 10.31
N THR A 37 -16.82 -4.71 9.14
CA THR A 37 -16.68 -3.26 9.04
C THR A 37 -17.88 -2.53 9.63
N GLU A 38 -19.10 -3.07 9.53
CA GLU A 38 -20.26 -2.55 10.26
C GLU A 38 -20.00 -2.56 11.77
N HIS A 39 -19.52 -3.69 12.32
CA HIS A 39 -19.19 -3.75 13.75
C HIS A 39 -18.15 -2.71 14.14
N LEU A 40 -17.05 -2.62 13.39
CA LEU A 40 -15.95 -1.68 13.70
C LEU A 40 -16.37 -0.20 13.59
N PHE A 41 -17.29 0.15 12.69
CA PHE A 41 -17.70 1.54 12.49
C PHE A 41 -18.93 1.96 13.31
N GLU A 42 -19.80 1.04 13.69
CA GLU A 42 -21.06 1.37 14.35
C GLU A 42 -21.10 0.96 15.82
N ASN A 43 -20.41 -0.12 16.20
CA ASN A 43 -20.51 -0.69 17.52
C ASN A 43 -19.23 -0.54 18.35
N ALA A 44 -18.05 -0.66 17.74
CA ALA A 44 -16.78 -0.59 18.46
C ALA A 44 -16.51 0.82 19.01
N LYS A 45 -16.00 0.88 20.24
CA LYS A 45 -15.68 2.12 20.96
C LYS A 45 -14.28 2.05 21.55
N ALA A 46 -13.70 3.20 21.84
CA ALA A 46 -12.45 3.28 22.58
C ALA A 46 -12.60 2.59 23.94
N GLY A 47 -11.68 1.70 24.26
CA GLY A 47 -11.69 0.85 25.45
C GLY A 47 -12.23 -0.57 25.22
N ASP A 48 -12.80 -0.88 24.05
CA ASP A 48 -13.20 -2.23 23.72
C ASP A 48 -11.98 -3.12 23.46
N GLU A 49 -12.09 -4.39 23.83
CA GLU A 49 -11.06 -5.40 23.57
C GLU A 49 -11.35 -6.17 22.29
N LEU A 50 -10.33 -6.38 21.46
CA LEU A 50 -10.40 -7.17 20.23
C LEU A 50 -9.44 -8.35 20.29
N GLU A 51 -9.89 -9.54 19.86
CA GLU A 51 -9.02 -10.70 19.68
C GLU A 51 -8.20 -10.53 18.39
N ILE A 52 -6.87 -10.52 18.52
CA ILE A 52 -5.95 -10.25 17.44
C ILE A 52 -4.96 -11.39 17.30
N LYS A 53 -4.67 -11.80 16.06
CA LYS A 53 -3.58 -12.72 15.73
C LYS A 53 -2.62 -12.03 14.76
N GLY A 54 -1.36 -11.92 15.16
CA GLY A 54 -0.33 -11.30 14.30
C GLY A 54 0.95 -10.90 15.04
N PRO A 55 1.93 -10.31 14.35
CA PRO A 55 1.90 -10.03 12.92
C PRO A 55 1.94 -11.30 12.05
N LEU A 56 1.31 -11.26 10.87
CA LEU A 56 1.27 -12.37 9.91
C LEU A 56 1.58 -11.85 8.51
N GLY A 57 2.07 -12.74 7.64
CA GLY A 57 2.30 -12.41 6.23
C GLY A 57 3.78 -12.31 5.85
N LYS A 58 4.01 -12.11 4.54
CA LYS A 58 5.34 -12.02 3.92
C LYS A 58 5.49 -10.80 3.01
N PHE A 59 4.57 -9.84 3.12
CA PHE A 59 4.61 -8.60 2.34
C PHE A 59 5.46 -7.56 3.06
N ILE A 60 6.78 -7.83 3.07
CA ILE A 60 7.80 -7.07 3.78
C ILE A 60 8.94 -6.73 2.82
N LEU A 61 9.75 -5.74 3.16
CA LEU A 61 11.00 -5.48 2.45
C LEU A 61 12.01 -6.62 2.70
N PRO A 62 12.89 -6.91 1.73
CA PRO A 62 14.03 -7.77 1.95
C PRO A 62 15.05 -7.08 2.88
N GLU A 63 15.95 -7.85 3.48
CA GLU A 63 17.04 -7.32 4.29
C GLU A 63 17.97 -6.41 3.47
N GLU A 64 18.21 -6.77 2.20
CA GLU A 64 19.01 -5.97 1.26
C GLU A 64 18.14 -5.54 0.07
N ILE A 65 18.14 -4.25 -0.21
CA ILE A 65 17.40 -3.64 -1.34
C ILE A 65 18.38 -3.37 -2.47
N GLU A 66 18.46 -4.31 -3.41
CA GLU A 66 19.43 -4.26 -4.51
C GLU A 66 19.05 -3.25 -5.62
N GLY A 67 17.78 -2.94 -5.78
CA GLY A 67 17.26 -2.12 -6.88
C GLY A 67 16.18 -1.14 -6.42
N ASP A 68 15.53 -0.52 -7.39
CA ASP A 68 14.42 0.41 -7.14
C ASP A 68 13.18 -0.33 -6.63
N LEU A 69 12.40 0.33 -5.79
CA LEU A 69 11.12 -0.18 -5.27
C LEU A 69 9.96 0.56 -5.93
N LEU A 70 9.04 -0.19 -6.51
CA LEU A 70 7.76 0.33 -6.98
C LEU A 70 6.62 -0.20 -6.13
N PHE A 71 6.02 0.68 -5.35
CA PHE A 71 4.81 0.45 -4.60
C PHE A 71 3.61 0.91 -5.42
N ILE A 72 2.71 0.00 -5.77
CA ILE A 72 1.54 0.27 -6.61
C ILE A 72 0.32 -0.16 -5.84
N CYS A 73 -0.57 0.78 -5.52
CA CYS A 73 -1.74 0.48 -4.71
C CYS A 73 -2.99 1.26 -5.10
N THR A 74 -4.13 0.77 -4.59
CA THR A 74 -5.42 1.45 -4.69
C THR A 74 -6.15 1.43 -3.35
N GLY A 75 -6.79 2.54 -2.99
CA GLY A 75 -7.58 2.66 -1.76
C GLY A 75 -6.79 2.27 -0.50
N THR A 76 -7.38 1.44 0.36
CA THR A 76 -6.73 0.98 1.60
C THR A 76 -5.53 0.05 1.39
N GLY A 77 -5.24 -0.35 0.15
CA GLY A 77 -3.97 -1.00 -0.21
C GLY A 77 -2.73 -0.12 0.05
N LEU A 78 -2.91 1.15 0.41
CA LEU A 78 -1.86 2.02 0.93
C LEU A 78 -1.30 1.53 2.28
N ALA A 79 -2.08 0.80 3.08
CA ALA A 79 -1.75 0.43 4.45
C ALA A 79 -0.33 -0.17 4.63
N PRO A 80 0.06 -1.26 3.96
CA PRO A 80 1.39 -1.83 4.14
C PRO A 80 2.50 -0.90 3.67
N PHE A 81 2.27 -0.08 2.66
CA PHE A 81 3.27 0.88 2.17
C PHE A 81 3.48 2.03 3.14
N ARG A 82 2.42 2.50 3.81
CA ARG A 82 2.52 3.50 4.87
C ARG A 82 3.41 2.98 6.00
N SER A 83 3.18 1.76 6.47
CA SER A 83 4.01 1.11 7.49
C SER A 83 5.48 0.97 7.05
N ILE A 84 5.72 0.54 5.81
CA ILE A 84 7.07 0.42 5.24
C ILE A 84 7.76 1.79 5.19
N LEU A 85 7.11 2.83 4.66
CA LEU A 85 7.67 4.17 4.56
C LEU A 85 8.01 4.77 5.93
N GLN A 86 7.18 4.53 6.95
CA GLN A 86 7.50 4.90 8.34
C GLN A 86 8.75 4.19 8.87
N SER A 87 8.95 2.92 8.50
CA SER A 87 10.09 2.14 9.00
C SER A 87 11.44 2.57 8.41
N ILE A 88 11.47 3.05 7.16
CA ILE A 88 12.69 3.39 6.44
C ILE A 88 13.59 4.37 7.21
N PRO A 89 13.13 5.57 7.61
CA PRO A 89 13.97 6.50 8.36
C PRO A 89 14.26 6.02 9.78
N LEU A 90 13.34 5.32 10.42
CA LEU A 90 13.48 4.84 11.80
C LEU A 90 14.49 3.70 11.91
N GLN A 91 14.59 2.86 10.89
CA GLN A 91 15.55 1.76 10.82
C GLN A 91 16.82 2.12 10.05
N ASN A 92 16.91 3.34 9.53
CA ASN A 92 18.02 3.78 8.67
C ASN A 92 18.25 2.80 7.50
N THR A 93 17.15 2.34 6.88
CA THR A 93 17.20 1.34 5.81
C THR A 93 17.84 1.91 4.56
N SER A 94 18.91 1.29 4.09
CA SER A 94 19.54 1.65 2.82
C SER A 94 18.63 1.26 1.66
N HIS A 95 18.42 2.19 0.73
CA HIS A 95 17.59 1.95 -0.45
C HIS A 95 18.05 2.77 -1.66
N LYS A 96 17.63 2.38 -2.85
CA LYS A 96 17.70 3.17 -4.09
C LYS A 96 16.43 4.00 -4.24
N LYS A 97 15.97 4.25 -5.45
CA LYS A 97 14.72 5.01 -5.67
C LYS A 97 13.50 4.23 -5.17
N ILE A 98 12.55 4.95 -4.61
CA ILE A 98 11.26 4.41 -4.20
C ILE A 98 10.16 5.23 -4.88
N TYR A 99 9.25 4.55 -5.56
CA TYR A 99 8.05 5.15 -6.13
C TYR A 99 6.82 4.58 -5.45
N LEU A 100 5.92 5.45 -5.00
CA LEU A 100 4.58 5.07 -4.55
C LEU A 100 3.54 5.62 -5.51
N ILE A 101 2.92 4.75 -6.28
CA ILE A 101 1.84 5.07 -7.21
C ILE A 101 0.53 4.68 -6.53
N PHE A 102 -0.26 5.68 -6.14
CA PHE A 102 -1.50 5.51 -5.39
C PHE A 102 -2.70 5.88 -6.22
N GLY A 103 -3.54 4.90 -6.57
CA GLY A 103 -4.77 5.10 -7.34
C GLY A 103 -6.00 5.25 -6.46
N THR A 104 -6.80 6.28 -6.75
CA THR A 104 -8.10 6.45 -6.12
C THR A 104 -9.10 7.11 -7.09
N ARG A 105 -10.32 7.41 -6.66
CA ARG A 105 -11.38 7.92 -7.53
C ARG A 105 -11.34 9.43 -7.65
N THR A 106 -11.37 10.12 -6.51
CA THR A 106 -11.45 11.58 -6.42
C THR A 106 -10.42 12.12 -5.44
N LYS A 107 -10.23 13.42 -5.41
CA LYS A 107 -9.31 14.11 -4.51
C LYS A 107 -9.65 13.86 -3.04
N ASN A 108 -10.93 13.78 -2.72
CA ASN A 108 -11.39 13.50 -1.35
C ASN A 108 -11.09 12.06 -0.88
N ASP A 109 -10.81 11.16 -1.82
CA ASP A 109 -10.46 9.76 -1.51
C ASP A 109 -8.94 9.56 -1.34
N ILE A 110 -8.13 10.61 -1.44
CA ILE A 110 -6.67 10.49 -1.25
C ILE A 110 -6.38 10.29 0.24
N LEU A 111 -5.91 9.10 0.58
CA LEU A 111 -5.55 8.73 1.94
C LEU A 111 -4.17 9.26 2.32
N CYS A 112 -4.01 9.77 3.55
CA CYS A 112 -2.73 10.16 4.14
C CYS A 112 -1.89 11.12 3.26
N GLN A 113 -2.53 12.02 2.49
CA GLN A 113 -1.85 12.86 1.50
C GLN A 113 -0.72 13.70 2.12
N ASP A 114 -0.99 14.37 3.23
CA ASP A 114 0.00 15.24 3.89
C ASP A 114 1.20 14.45 4.40
N GLU A 115 0.96 13.24 4.91
CA GLU A 115 2.00 12.33 5.37
C GLU A 115 2.86 11.84 4.19
N MET A 116 2.25 11.43 3.08
CA MET A 116 2.99 11.02 1.87
C MET A 116 3.81 12.16 1.28
N ASN A 117 3.27 13.38 1.26
CA ASN A 117 3.99 14.58 0.85
C ASN A 117 5.16 14.91 1.80
N ALA A 118 5.01 14.65 3.10
CA ALA A 118 6.09 14.81 4.07
C ALA A 118 7.21 13.77 3.85
N TYR A 119 6.87 12.53 3.54
CA TYR A 119 7.86 11.51 3.18
C TYR A 119 8.60 11.85 1.89
N GLU A 120 7.94 12.41 0.88
CA GLU A 120 8.61 12.85 -0.36
C GLU A 120 9.69 13.92 -0.09
N LYS A 121 9.54 14.70 0.97
CA LYS A 121 10.54 15.71 1.38
C LYS A 121 11.65 15.13 2.28
N SER A 122 11.36 14.09 3.04
CA SER A 122 12.27 13.56 4.09
C SER A 122 12.98 12.26 3.71
N ILE A 123 12.38 11.42 2.87
CA ILE A 123 13.01 10.19 2.39
C ILE A 123 13.72 10.48 1.07
N LYS A 124 15.03 10.27 1.07
CA LYS A 124 15.86 10.48 -0.12
C LYS A 124 15.37 9.59 -1.28
N ASP A 125 15.33 10.15 -2.48
CA ASP A 125 14.96 9.44 -3.71
C ASP A 125 13.57 8.74 -3.66
N PHE A 126 12.66 9.24 -2.81
CA PHE A 126 11.25 8.83 -2.78
C PHE A 126 10.39 9.75 -3.63
N LYS A 127 9.48 9.17 -4.39
CA LYS A 127 8.49 9.88 -5.22
C LYS A 127 7.08 9.38 -4.96
N TYR A 128 6.17 10.30 -4.60
CA TYR A 128 4.75 10.03 -4.45
C TYR A 128 3.96 10.45 -5.69
N ILE A 129 3.16 9.55 -6.25
CA ILE A 129 2.38 9.76 -7.48
C ILE A 129 0.92 9.36 -7.22
N PRO A 130 0.10 10.27 -6.70
CA PRO A 130 -1.34 10.04 -6.61
C PRO A 130 -2.01 10.17 -7.98
N VAL A 131 -2.93 9.24 -8.30
CA VAL A 131 -3.61 9.14 -9.60
C VAL A 131 -5.11 9.10 -9.39
N LEU A 132 -5.87 10.00 -10.01
CA LEU A 132 -7.32 10.06 -9.91
C LEU A 132 -8.00 9.50 -11.16
N SER A 133 -8.91 8.53 -10.96
CA SER A 133 -9.58 7.87 -12.08
C SER A 133 -10.91 8.49 -12.49
N ARG A 134 -11.50 9.37 -11.67
CA ARG A 134 -12.84 9.94 -11.90
C ARG A 134 -12.92 11.47 -11.76
N GLU A 135 -11.80 12.11 -11.53
CA GLU A 135 -11.74 13.55 -11.33
C GLU A 135 -10.53 14.13 -12.05
N LYS A 136 -10.72 15.31 -12.70
CA LYS A 136 -9.62 16.09 -13.26
C LYS A 136 -9.07 16.99 -12.16
N TRP A 137 -7.78 17.03 -12.03
CA TRP A 137 -7.05 17.84 -11.07
C TRP A 137 -5.68 18.25 -11.62
N ASP A 138 -4.86 18.91 -10.82
CA ASP A 138 -3.51 19.38 -11.15
C ASP A 138 -2.40 18.31 -11.07
N GLY A 139 -2.76 17.06 -10.72
CA GLY A 139 -1.89 15.87 -10.70
C GLY A 139 -2.24 14.84 -11.77
N GLU A 140 -1.77 13.61 -11.58
CA GLU A 140 -1.97 12.52 -12.53
C GLU A 140 -3.42 12.03 -12.57
N THR A 141 -3.91 11.74 -13.79
CA THR A 141 -5.27 11.23 -14.03
C THR A 141 -5.22 9.91 -14.77
N GLY A 142 -6.28 9.11 -14.66
CA GLY A 142 -6.37 7.77 -15.27
C GLY A 142 -6.15 6.66 -14.24
N TYR A 143 -5.36 5.65 -14.61
CA TYR A 143 -5.12 4.49 -13.77
C TYR A 143 -3.63 4.37 -13.40
N VAL A 144 -3.35 3.66 -12.31
CA VAL A 144 -1.97 3.38 -11.86
C VAL A 144 -1.13 2.68 -12.94
N HIS A 145 -1.79 1.96 -13.86
CA HIS A 145 -1.14 1.22 -14.94
C HIS A 145 -0.36 2.14 -15.88
N ASP A 146 -0.91 3.28 -16.22
CA ASP A 146 -0.26 4.25 -17.11
C ASP A 146 1.05 4.76 -16.49
N GLN A 147 1.04 5.00 -15.18
CA GLN A 147 2.19 5.58 -14.48
C GLN A 147 3.36 4.60 -14.37
N TYR A 148 3.14 3.36 -13.87
CA TYR A 148 4.26 2.43 -13.76
C TYR A 148 4.75 1.93 -15.13
N LEU A 149 3.85 1.77 -16.13
CA LEU A 149 4.26 1.41 -17.48
C LEU A 149 5.09 2.51 -18.14
N ASN A 150 4.79 3.77 -17.86
CA ASN A 150 5.60 4.90 -18.33
C ASN A 150 7.01 4.86 -17.73
N LEU A 151 7.14 4.61 -16.41
CA LEU A 151 8.45 4.45 -15.77
C LEU A 151 9.26 3.28 -16.37
N VAL A 152 8.60 2.15 -16.63
CA VAL A 152 9.21 0.96 -17.23
C VAL A 152 9.67 1.24 -18.67
N LYS A 153 8.80 1.76 -19.53
CA LYS A 153 9.08 2.02 -20.95
C LYS A 153 10.19 3.06 -21.16
N ASN A 154 10.29 4.03 -20.29
CA ASN A 154 11.31 5.07 -20.34
C ASN A 154 12.64 4.66 -19.66
N ASN A 155 12.78 3.41 -19.23
CA ASN A 155 13.97 2.88 -18.56
C ASN A 155 14.43 3.72 -17.36
N VAL A 156 13.48 4.27 -16.60
CA VAL A 156 13.76 5.10 -15.42
C VAL A 156 14.24 4.26 -14.24
N LEU A 157 13.90 2.95 -14.24
CA LEU A 157 14.05 2.03 -13.13
C LEU A 157 15.30 1.16 -13.29
N GLU A 158 16.03 0.98 -12.19
CA GLU A 158 17.20 0.10 -12.11
C GLU A 158 16.88 -1.14 -11.26
N ASN A 159 16.90 -2.34 -11.89
CA ASN A 159 16.64 -3.64 -11.25
C ASN A 159 15.40 -3.64 -10.31
N PRO A 160 14.21 -3.17 -10.77
CA PRO A 160 13.10 -2.89 -9.90
C PRO A 160 12.49 -4.13 -9.25
N THR A 161 11.95 -3.94 -8.04
CA THR A 161 11.02 -4.88 -7.38
C THR A 161 9.67 -4.19 -7.22
N PHE A 162 8.62 -4.86 -7.67
CA PHE A 162 7.25 -4.35 -7.66
C PHE A 162 6.47 -4.92 -6.49
N TYR A 163 5.81 -4.06 -5.75
CA TYR A 163 4.91 -4.42 -4.68
C TYR A 163 3.51 -3.93 -5.03
N LEU A 164 2.55 -4.83 -5.14
CA LEU A 164 1.18 -4.56 -5.55
C LEU A 164 0.24 -4.82 -4.39
N CYS A 165 -0.56 -3.83 -3.98
CA CYS A 165 -1.55 -4.01 -2.92
C CYS A 165 -2.85 -3.26 -3.21
N GLY A 166 -4.00 -3.88 -2.94
CA GLY A 166 -5.32 -3.28 -3.09
C GLY A 166 -6.30 -4.12 -3.90
N TRP A 167 -7.06 -3.48 -4.77
CA TRP A 167 -8.15 -4.11 -5.53
C TRP A 167 -7.68 -5.23 -6.45
N ARG A 168 -8.40 -6.36 -6.40
CA ARG A 168 -8.03 -7.61 -7.12
C ARG A 168 -7.78 -7.41 -8.61
N ASP A 169 -8.66 -6.68 -9.31
CA ASP A 169 -8.53 -6.53 -10.77
C ASP A 169 -7.33 -5.67 -11.14
N MET A 170 -7.06 -4.59 -10.38
CA MET A 170 -5.85 -3.80 -10.54
C MET A 170 -4.59 -4.67 -10.39
N ILE A 171 -4.53 -5.53 -9.37
CA ILE A 171 -3.37 -6.40 -9.13
C ILE A 171 -3.20 -7.44 -10.24
N LYS A 172 -4.30 -8.05 -10.72
CA LYS A 172 -4.26 -9.00 -11.84
C LYS A 172 -3.71 -8.35 -13.10
N GLU A 173 -4.24 -7.18 -13.46
CA GLU A 173 -3.81 -6.44 -14.65
C GLU A 173 -2.35 -5.98 -14.52
N ALA A 174 -1.96 -5.40 -13.38
CA ALA A 174 -0.59 -4.98 -13.14
C ALA A 174 0.40 -6.16 -13.27
N ARG A 175 0.04 -7.33 -12.71
CA ARG A 175 0.88 -8.53 -12.81
C ARG A 175 1.03 -9.02 -14.24
N LEU A 176 -0.03 -8.99 -15.05
CA LEU A 176 0.02 -9.36 -16.46
C LEU A 176 0.90 -8.39 -17.24
N ASN A 177 0.65 -7.10 -17.11
CA ASN A 177 1.41 -6.05 -17.80
C ASN A 177 2.92 -6.15 -17.50
N LEU A 178 3.27 -6.32 -16.21
CA LEU A 178 4.69 -6.44 -15.82
C LEU A 178 5.35 -7.70 -16.37
N LYS A 179 4.62 -8.81 -16.47
CA LYS A 179 5.13 -10.02 -17.12
C LYS A 179 5.33 -9.84 -18.64
N GLU A 180 4.41 -9.15 -19.30
CA GLU A 180 4.52 -8.80 -20.72
C GLU A 180 5.72 -7.87 -20.98
N GLN A 181 6.11 -7.04 -20.00
CA GLN A 181 7.35 -6.25 -20.04
C GLN A 181 8.61 -7.06 -19.71
N GLY A 182 8.49 -8.38 -19.48
CA GLY A 182 9.62 -9.29 -19.25
C GLY A 182 10.09 -9.42 -17.79
N PHE A 183 9.38 -8.87 -16.81
CA PHE A 183 9.76 -9.01 -15.41
C PHE A 183 9.45 -10.40 -14.85
N ASP A 184 10.42 -10.97 -14.11
CA ASP A 184 10.23 -12.25 -13.40
C ASP A 184 9.18 -12.11 -12.30
N SER A 185 8.37 -13.14 -12.13
CA SER A 185 7.36 -13.22 -11.05
C SER A 185 7.96 -13.08 -9.65
N LYS A 186 9.23 -13.41 -9.45
CA LYS A 186 9.95 -13.23 -8.18
C LYS A 186 10.14 -11.77 -7.81
N LYS A 187 10.19 -10.89 -8.81
CA LYS A 187 10.27 -9.43 -8.66
C LYS A 187 8.91 -8.77 -8.40
N ILE A 188 7.80 -9.54 -8.45
CA ILE A 188 6.43 -9.04 -8.28
C ILE A 188 5.86 -9.63 -6.99
N LYS A 189 5.81 -8.82 -5.93
CA LYS A 189 5.18 -9.13 -4.65
C LYS A 189 3.76 -8.60 -4.65
N LEU A 190 2.81 -9.35 -4.09
CA LEU A 190 1.40 -8.92 -4.12
C LEU A 190 0.65 -9.30 -2.84
N GLU A 191 -0.29 -8.43 -2.48
CA GLU A 191 -1.29 -8.66 -1.43
C GLU A 191 -2.66 -8.17 -1.92
N ILE A 192 -3.64 -9.06 -1.98
CA ILE A 192 -4.96 -8.80 -2.58
C ILE A 192 -5.96 -8.46 -1.48
N TYR A 193 -6.71 -7.36 -1.68
CA TYR A 193 -7.84 -6.95 -0.86
C TYR A 193 -9.16 -7.21 -1.61
N GLY A 194 -10.19 -7.70 -0.87
CA GLY A 194 -11.51 -8.02 -1.41
C GLY A 194 -11.74 -9.50 -1.65
#